data_1db1a024384a5c384ed34ca79d50efa5
#
_entry.id   1db1a024384a5c384ed34ca79d50efa5
#
_cell.length_a   1.000
_cell.length_b   1.000
_cell.length_c   1.000
_cell.angle_alpha   90.00
_cell.angle_beta   90.00
_cell.angle_gamma   90.00
#
_symmetry.space_group_name_H-M   'P 1'
#
loop_
_entity.id
_entity.type
_entity.pdbx_description
1 polymer ?
#
loop_
_entity_poly.entity_id
_entity_poly.type
_entity_poly.pdbx_seq_one_letter_code
_entity_poly.pdbx_strand_id
1 'polypeptide(L)'
;MFDVLDAGLHALELAHRGGVKIAYGTDLLGDMHYRQLTEFALRAQVQPPADILRATTTTAAELLGLSGRVGVVAPGAAADLLVVEGNPLEDVGVLTKPADTLRLIMHGGRVHRDTLDR
;
A
#
# COMPACT_ATOMS: atom_id res chain seq x y z
N MET A 1 19.66 15.65 17.04
CA MET A 1 20.34 14.84 16.00
C MET A 1 19.27 14.18 15.11
N PHE A 2 19.34 14.41 13.82
CA PHE A 2 18.48 13.71 12.87
C PHE A 2 18.89 12.24 12.79
N ASP A 3 17.97 11.31 13.01
CA ASP A 3 18.20 9.95 12.60
C ASP A 3 17.79 9.76 11.11
N VAL A 4 18.14 8.63 10.54
CA VAL A 4 17.85 8.32 9.12
C VAL A 4 16.34 8.26 8.86
N LEU A 5 15.57 7.79 9.82
CA LEU A 5 14.12 7.69 9.70
C LEU A 5 13.48 9.08 9.63
N ASP A 6 13.90 10.01 10.52
CA ASP A 6 13.37 11.38 10.52
C ASP A 6 13.70 12.11 9.23
N ALA A 7 14.92 11.92 8.71
CA ALA A 7 15.33 12.48 7.42
C ALA A 7 14.47 11.91 6.25
N GLY A 8 14.19 10.61 6.29
CA GLY A 8 13.35 9.95 5.29
C GLY A 8 11.92 10.46 5.31
N LEU A 9 11.32 10.60 6.48
CA LEU A 9 9.96 11.15 6.62
C LEU A 9 9.90 12.61 6.16
N HIS A 10 10.92 13.41 6.48
CA HIS A 10 11.00 14.79 6.03
C HIS A 10 11.09 14.89 4.51
N ALA A 11 11.91 14.06 3.87
CA ALA A 11 12.02 14.00 2.41
C ALA A 11 10.70 13.61 1.75
N LEU A 12 10.00 12.63 2.32
CA LEU A 12 8.68 12.21 1.85
C LEU A 12 7.66 13.35 1.97
N GLU A 13 7.66 14.07 3.08
CA GLU A 13 6.78 15.21 3.30
C GLU A 13 7.03 16.32 2.27
N LEU A 14 8.29 16.64 1.99
CA LEU A 14 8.66 17.64 0.99
C LEU A 14 8.18 17.23 -0.41
N ALA A 15 8.39 15.98 -0.80
CA ALA A 15 7.92 15.45 -2.08
C ALA A 15 6.41 15.51 -2.19
N HIS A 16 5.70 15.13 -1.13
CA HIS A 16 4.24 15.17 -1.08
C HIS A 16 3.71 16.61 -1.24
N ARG A 17 4.25 17.55 -0.48
CA ARG A 17 3.87 18.96 -0.57
C ARG A 17 4.21 19.58 -1.93
N GLY A 18 5.27 19.11 -2.56
CA GLY A 18 5.68 19.57 -3.88
C GLY A 18 4.89 18.98 -5.04
N GLY A 19 3.92 18.13 -4.78
CA GLY A 19 3.09 17.50 -5.80
C GLY A 19 3.81 16.43 -6.63
N VAL A 20 4.91 15.89 -6.13
CA VAL A 20 5.65 14.82 -6.79
C VAL A 20 4.84 13.52 -6.75
N LYS A 21 4.77 12.81 -7.87
CA LYS A 21 4.17 11.47 -7.89
C LYS A 21 5.04 10.51 -7.10
N ILE A 22 4.46 9.84 -6.12
CA ILE A 22 5.15 8.96 -5.19
C ILE A 22 4.59 7.56 -5.33
N ALA A 23 5.46 6.60 -5.64
CA ALA A 23 5.11 5.18 -5.57
C ALA A 23 5.57 4.60 -4.22
N TYR A 24 4.89 3.55 -3.79
CA TYR A 24 5.19 2.86 -2.54
C TYR A 24 6.18 1.73 -2.81
N GLY A 25 7.21 1.64 -2.01
CA GLY A 25 8.16 0.53 -2.02
C GLY A 25 9.02 0.58 -0.77
N THR A 26 9.18 -0.55 -0.11
CA THR A 26 9.91 -0.62 1.16
C THR A 26 11.40 -0.83 0.98
N ASP A 27 11.79 -1.45 -0.14
CA ASP A 27 13.18 -1.84 -0.42
C ASP A 27 13.81 -2.70 0.71
N LEU A 28 12.98 -3.41 1.48
CA LEU A 28 13.44 -4.28 2.54
C LEU A 28 13.98 -5.58 1.96
N LEU A 29 15.16 -5.97 2.42
CA LEU A 29 15.87 -7.16 1.95
C LEU A 29 15.67 -8.35 2.89
N GLY A 30 15.55 -9.55 2.31
CA GLY A 30 15.61 -10.82 3.00
C GLY A 30 14.83 -10.89 4.32
N ASP A 31 15.54 -11.01 5.40
CA ASP A 31 14.97 -11.20 6.74
C ASP A 31 14.10 -10.04 7.23
N MET A 32 14.18 -8.88 6.57
CA MET A 32 13.39 -7.70 6.94
C MET A 32 12.03 -7.62 6.24
N HIS A 33 11.70 -8.54 5.34
CA HIS A 33 10.43 -8.53 4.60
C HIS A 33 9.20 -8.55 5.52
N TYR A 34 9.28 -9.14 6.70
CA TYR A 34 8.18 -9.15 7.67
C TYR A 34 7.76 -7.76 8.13
N ARG A 35 8.61 -6.75 7.92
CA ARG A 35 8.34 -5.35 8.28
C ARG A 35 7.75 -4.52 7.14
N GLN A 36 7.54 -5.09 5.97
CA GLN A 36 7.12 -4.34 4.78
C GLN A 36 5.81 -3.55 4.99
N LEU A 37 4.88 -4.06 5.78
CA LEU A 37 3.60 -3.39 6.02
C LEU A 37 3.71 -2.25 7.05
N THR A 38 4.78 -2.16 7.81
CA THR A 38 5.04 -1.07 8.76
C THR A 38 5.14 0.28 8.04
N GLU A 39 5.55 0.29 6.77
CA GLU A 39 5.67 1.52 6.00
C GLU A 39 4.34 2.25 5.83
N PHE A 40 3.21 1.56 5.83
CA PHE A 40 1.89 2.21 5.82
C PHE A 40 1.74 3.15 7.02
N ALA A 41 2.12 2.70 8.21
CA ALA A 41 2.06 3.51 9.41
C ALA A 41 3.06 4.68 9.38
N LEU A 42 4.25 4.46 8.84
CA LEU A 42 5.26 5.51 8.71
C LEU A 42 4.78 6.61 7.74
N ARG A 43 4.28 6.23 6.59
CA ARG A 43 3.78 7.19 5.57
C ARG A 43 2.55 7.95 6.05
N ALA A 44 1.72 7.33 6.89
CA ALA A 44 0.54 7.98 7.47
C ALA A 44 0.88 9.20 8.34
N GLN A 45 2.11 9.34 8.79
CA GLN A 45 2.56 10.51 9.54
C GLN A 45 2.65 11.77 8.65
N VAL A 46 2.83 11.61 7.35
CA VAL A 46 3.06 12.73 6.42
C VAL A 46 2.14 12.74 5.20
N GLN A 47 1.38 11.68 4.96
CA GLN A 47 0.48 11.57 3.81
C GLN A 47 -0.94 11.18 4.24
N PRO A 48 -1.98 11.72 3.56
CA PRO A 48 -3.34 11.24 3.75
C PRO A 48 -3.50 9.78 3.27
N PRO A 49 -4.43 9.01 3.87
CA PRO A 49 -4.67 7.61 3.47
C PRO A 49 -4.92 7.41 1.97
N ALA A 50 -5.71 8.28 1.35
CA ALA A 50 -6.01 8.17 -0.09
C ALA A 50 -4.75 8.25 -0.94
N ASP A 51 -3.80 9.11 -0.61
CA ASP A 51 -2.56 9.27 -1.36
C ASP A 51 -1.64 8.06 -1.15
N ILE A 52 -1.62 7.49 0.06
CA ILE A 52 -0.87 6.27 0.34
C ILE A 52 -1.44 5.10 -0.50
N LEU A 53 -2.76 4.97 -0.56
CA LEU A 53 -3.40 3.91 -1.35
C LEU A 53 -3.13 4.07 -2.84
N ARG A 54 -3.15 5.30 -3.36
CA ARG A 54 -2.75 5.56 -4.75
C ARG A 54 -1.30 5.18 -5.00
N ALA A 55 -0.41 5.50 -4.07
CA ALA A 55 1.01 5.16 -4.19
C ALA A 55 1.25 3.65 -4.29
N THR A 56 0.42 2.84 -3.64
CA THR A 56 0.53 1.37 -3.67
C THR A 56 -0.19 0.73 -4.84
N THR A 57 -1.05 1.45 -5.53
CA THR A 57 -1.92 0.88 -6.56
C THR A 57 -1.75 1.60 -7.90
N THR A 58 -2.51 2.66 -8.14
CA THR A 58 -2.55 3.31 -9.46
C THR A 58 -1.25 4.01 -9.83
N THR A 59 -0.61 4.69 -8.89
CA THR A 59 0.67 5.37 -9.16
C THR A 59 1.79 4.36 -9.37
N ALA A 60 1.83 3.28 -8.58
CA ALA A 60 2.80 2.20 -8.79
C ALA A 60 2.60 1.51 -10.15
N ALA A 61 1.36 1.26 -10.55
CA ALA A 61 1.05 0.69 -11.86
C ALA A 61 1.51 1.61 -12.99
N GLU A 62 1.31 2.92 -12.88
CA GLU A 62 1.79 3.90 -13.84
C GLU A 62 3.32 3.86 -13.98
N LEU A 63 4.02 3.83 -12.85
CA LEU A 63 5.49 3.72 -12.82
C LEU A 63 6.00 2.50 -13.59
N LEU A 64 5.29 1.37 -13.46
CA LEU A 64 5.65 0.10 -14.10
C LEU A 64 5.14 -0.03 -15.54
N GLY A 65 4.42 0.97 -16.07
CA GLY A 65 3.81 0.90 -17.39
C GLY A 65 2.61 -0.06 -17.48
N LEU A 66 1.93 -0.30 -16.36
CA LEU A 66 0.84 -1.27 -16.24
C LEU A 66 -0.51 -0.63 -15.90
N SER A 67 -0.67 0.67 -16.15
CA SER A 67 -1.93 1.38 -15.90
C SER A 67 -3.12 0.69 -16.54
N GLY A 68 -4.19 0.51 -15.77
CA GLY A 68 -5.41 -0.18 -16.21
C GLY A 68 -5.32 -1.71 -16.21
N ARG A 69 -4.12 -2.27 -16.07
CA ARG A 69 -3.88 -3.72 -16.06
C ARG A 69 -3.75 -4.28 -14.66
N VAL A 70 -3.17 -3.51 -13.76
CA VAL A 70 -3.03 -3.84 -12.33
C VAL A 70 -3.31 -2.59 -11.50
N GLY A 71 -3.51 -2.77 -10.19
CA GLY A 71 -3.71 -1.66 -9.26
C GLY A 71 -5.09 -1.01 -9.32
N VAL A 72 -6.03 -1.60 -10.05
CA VAL A 72 -7.42 -1.12 -10.18
C VAL A 72 -8.39 -2.29 -10.17
N VAL A 73 -9.60 -2.04 -9.72
CA VAL A 73 -10.74 -2.95 -9.87
C VAL A 73 -11.54 -2.47 -11.08
N ALA A 74 -11.26 -3.04 -12.25
CA ALA A 74 -11.87 -2.62 -13.50
C ALA A 74 -11.92 -3.79 -14.48
N PRO A 75 -12.88 -3.78 -15.44
CA PRO A 75 -12.92 -4.79 -16.49
C PRO A 75 -11.60 -4.87 -17.26
N GLY A 76 -11.09 -6.08 -17.45
CA GLY A 76 -9.82 -6.32 -18.15
C GLY A 76 -8.57 -6.24 -17.27
N ALA A 77 -8.68 -5.75 -16.04
CA ALA A 77 -7.57 -5.77 -15.11
C ALA A 77 -7.36 -7.15 -14.49
N ALA A 78 -6.12 -7.41 -14.04
CA ALA A 78 -5.80 -8.62 -13.29
C ALA A 78 -6.67 -8.71 -12.01
N ALA A 79 -7.10 -9.91 -11.67
CA ALA A 79 -7.86 -10.15 -10.46
C ALA A 79 -6.95 -10.26 -9.24
N ASP A 80 -6.34 -9.13 -8.89
CA ASP A 80 -5.50 -8.93 -7.69
C ASP A 80 -6.33 -8.11 -6.71
N LEU A 81 -6.96 -8.78 -5.76
CA LEU A 81 -7.99 -8.18 -4.92
C LEU A 81 -7.76 -8.47 -3.45
N LEU A 82 -8.10 -7.48 -2.63
CA LEU A 82 -8.15 -7.62 -1.17
C LEU A 82 -9.56 -7.27 -0.71
N VAL A 83 -10.11 -8.05 0.22
CA VAL A 83 -11.26 -7.63 1.03
C VAL A 83 -10.73 -7.31 2.42
N VAL A 84 -10.89 -6.07 2.81
CA VAL A 84 -10.31 -5.52 4.04
C VAL A 84 -11.42 -5.21 5.03
N GLU A 85 -11.26 -5.69 6.27
CA GLU A 85 -12.12 -5.29 7.37
C GLU A 85 -11.67 -3.92 7.87
N GLY A 86 -12.62 -2.98 7.97
CA GLY A 86 -12.32 -1.58 8.24
C GLY A 86 -12.20 -0.76 6.95
N ASN A 87 -11.93 0.52 7.10
CA ASN A 87 -11.84 1.45 5.98
C ASN A 87 -10.41 2.02 5.86
N PRO A 88 -9.61 1.53 4.91
CA PRO A 88 -8.24 2.03 4.75
C PRO A 88 -8.18 3.48 4.26
N LEU A 89 -9.26 4.05 3.75
CA LEU A 89 -9.35 5.49 3.42
C LEU A 89 -9.43 6.37 4.67
N GLU A 90 -9.89 5.82 5.78
CA GLU A 90 -9.90 6.51 7.07
C GLU A 90 -8.64 6.22 7.88
N ASP A 91 -8.16 4.98 7.83
CA ASP A 91 -7.00 4.51 8.57
C ASP A 91 -6.26 3.42 7.79
N VAL A 92 -5.13 3.77 7.19
CA VAL A 92 -4.29 2.77 6.49
C VAL A 92 -3.66 1.76 7.45
N GLY A 93 -3.69 2.03 8.76
CA GLY A 93 -3.21 1.08 9.77
C GLY A 93 -3.92 -0.27 9.73
N VAL A 94 -5.14 -0.34 9.18
CA VAL A 94 -5.83 -1.61 8.97
C VAL A 94 -5.05 -2.56 8.05
N LEU A 95 -4.17 -2.03 7.19
CA LEU A 95 -3.33 -2.84 6.31
C LEU A 95 -2.07 -3.37 6.99
N THR A 96 -1.76 -2.90 8.20
CA THR A 96 -0.57 -3.35 8.95
C THR A 96 -0.80 -4.62 9.77
N LYS A 97 -2.05 -5.08 9.83
CA LYS A 97 -2.47 -6.25 10.63
C LYS A 97 -3.19 -7.28 9.75
N PRO A 98 -2.52 -7.85 8.75
CA PRO A 98 -3.19 -8.68 7.74
C PRO A 98 -3.88 -9.91 8.33
N ALA A 99 -3.38 -10.48 9.42
CA ALA A 99 -4.01 -11.61 10.06
C ALA A 99 -5.41 -11.28 10.58
N ASP A 100 -5.63 -10.04 10.99
CA ASP A 100 -6.90 -9.58 11.58
C ASP A 100 -7.82 -8.94 10.56
N THR A 101 -7.28 -8.30 9.53
CA THR A 101 -8.05 -7.39 8.67
C THR A 101 -8.16 -7.81 7.22
N LEU A 102 -7.26 -8.62 6.68
CA LEU A 102 -7.37 -9.11 5.30
C LEU A 102 -8.22 -10.38 5.28
N ARG A 103 -9.50 -10.21 4.95
CA ARG A 103 -10.49 -11.29 4.95
C ARG A 103 -10.41 -12.13 3.68
N LEU A 104 -9.99 -11.54 2.57
CA LEU A 104 -9.73 -12.24 1.33
C LEU A 104 -8.48 -11.67 0.68
N ILE A 105 -7.63 -12.55 0.17
CA ILE A 105 -6.46 -12.22 -0.65
C ILE A 105 -6.55 -13.03 -1.93
N MET A 106 -6.64 -12.33 -3.06
CA MET A 106 -6.65 -12.94 -4.39
C MET A 106 -5.54 -12.36 -5.24
N HIS A 107 -4.84 -13.22 -5.98
CA HIS A 107 -3.79 -12.83 -6.89
C HIS A 107 -3.94 -13.59 -8.21
N GLY A 108 -4.06 -12.87 -9.31
CA GLY A 108 -4.27 -13.47 -10.63
C GLY A 108 -5.52 -14.36 -10.70
N GLY A 109 -6.57 -14.02 -9.97
CA GLY A 109 -7.79 -14.80 -9.85
C GLY A 109 -7.69 -16.00 -8.90
N ARG A 110 -6.54 -16.25 -8.30
CA ARG A 110 -6.33 -17.33 -7.35
C ARG A 110 -6.49 -16.84 -5.92
N VAL A 111 -7.31 -17.52 -5.14
CA VAL A 111 -7.54 -17.20 -3.73
C VAL A 111 -6.41 -17.79 -2.88
N HIS A 112 -5.72 -16.93 -2.14
CA HIS A 112 -4.65 -17.30 -1.21
C HIS A 112 -5.12 -17.32 0.24
N ARG A 113 -6.14 -16.53 0.55
CA ARG A 113 -6.76 -16.47 1.87
C ARG A 113 -8.24 -16.15 1.69
N ASP A 114 -9.09 -16.86 2.42
CA ASP A 114 -10.52 -16.59 2.45
C ASP A 114 -11.03 -16.89 3.88
N THR A 115 -11.32 -15.84 4.62
CA THR A 115 -11.91 -15.91 5.96
C THR A 115 -13.26 -15.18 6.00
N LEU A 116 -13.90 -15.02 4.83
CA LEU A 116 -15.23 -14.42 4.75
C LEU A 116 -16.25 -15.36 5.37
N ASP A 117 -17.14 -14.79 6.19
CA ASP A 117 -18.32 -15.50 6.69
C ASP A 117 -19.32 -15.67 5.56
N ARG A 118 -19.79 -16.91 5.36
CA ARG A 118 -20.74 -17.25 4.29
C ARG A 118 -22.02 -17.81 4.87
#